data_7c1cc4a146deecc9367a32cee578b4bd
#
_entry.id   7c1cc4a146deecc9367a32cee578b4bd
#
_cell.length_a   1.000
_cell.length_b   1.000
_cell.length_c   1.000
_cell.angle_alpha   90.00
_cell.angle_beta   90.00
_cell.angle_gamma   90.00
#
_symmetry.space_group_name_H-M   'P 1'
#
loop_
_entity.id
_entity.type
_entity.pdbx_description
1 polymer ?
#
loop_
_entity_poly.entity_id
_entity_poly.type
_entity_poly.pdbx_seq_one_letter_code
_entity_poly.pdbx_strand_id
1 'polypeptide(L)'
;MLMDGKELAKDIKAKIKAEIDDIKRIYNVNPTVASILVGDNQASQVYLNSQIKSYQDLGIGVQKYFFSKEISEAYLLNLIDKLNKDTEVDGIMINLPLPPQISATKVLNRIKLIKDVDGFKAENLGLLFQNNEDFISPSTPAGIMALIEGYNIDLEGKDVVVVGRSNIVGKPVAALVLNNHGTVTICNSHTRNLAEKTKNADVLISAVGKPKFITEDMVKEGAVVIDVGINRVNGKLEGEVDFENGQKKASHITPVPGGVGALTVAMLLSNILKSFKANRGII
;
A
#
# COMPACT_ATOMS: atom_id res chain seq x y z
N MET A 1 -14.57 10.24 15.51
CA MET A 1 -14.01 11.21 14.52
C MET A 1 -13.82 10.51 13.18
N LEU A 2 -14.09 11.17 12.04
CA LEU A 2 -13.81 10.62 10.72
C LEU A 2 -12.34 10.87 10.36
N MET A 3 -11.63 9.81 9.90
CA MET A 3 -10.23 9.91 9.47
C MET A 3 -10.18 10.12 7.95
N ASP A 4 -10.06 11.36 7.51
CA ASP A 4 -10.03 11.72 6.08
C ASP A 4 -8.64 11.49 5.48
N GLY A 5 -8.50 10.38 4.78
CA GLY A 5 -7.25 10.04 4.07
C GLY A 5 -7.01 10.86 2.80
N LYS A 6 -8.04 11.49 2.24
CA LYS A 6 -7.86 12.31 1.02
C LYS A 6 -7.12 13.61 1.33
N GLU A 7 -7.48 14.28 2.43
CA GLU A 7 -6.80 15.52 2.83
C GLU A 7 -5.33 15.25 3.15
N LEU A 8 -5.07 14.23 3.97
CA LEU A 8 -3.70 13.83 4.29
C LEU A 8 -2.90 13.42 3.04
N ALA A 9 -3.51 12.66 2.12
CA ALA A 9 -2.87 12.29 0.86
C ALA A 9 -2.55 13.49 -0.02
N LYS A 10 -3.37 14.54 0.00
CA LYS A 10 -3.12 15.79 -0.73
C LYS A 10 -1.88 16.49 -0.19
N ASP A 11 -1.74 16.58 1.12
CA ASP A 11 -0.57 17.21 1.76
C ASP A 11 0.72 16.44 1.48
N ILE A 12 0.68 15.10 1.57
CA ILE A 12 1.81 14.25 1.23
C ILE A 12 2.22 14.46 -0.24
N LYS A 13 1.26 14.45 -1.18
CA LYS A 13 1.53 14.67 -2.60
C LYS A 13 2.11 16.05 -2.88
N ALA A 14 1.65 17.09 -2.18
CA ALA A 14 2.17 18.44 -2.32
C ALA A 14 3.66 18.51 -1.90
N LYS A 15 4.03 17.86 -0.79
CA LYS A 15 5.43 17.75 -0.35
C LYS A 15 6.29 17.01 -1.37
N ILE A 16 5.83 15.86 -1.86
CA ILE A 16 6.53 15.07 -2.89
C ILE A 16 6.74 15.91 -4.16
N LYS A 17 5.72 16.63 -4.60
CA LYS A 17 5.79 17.49 -5.79
C LYS A 17 6.85 18.58 -5.63
N ALA A 18 6.86 19.26 -4.50
CA ALA A 18 7.84 20.32 -4.22
C ALA A 18 9.28 19.75 -4.26
N GLU A 19 9.49 18.57 -3.64
CA GLU A 19 10.82 17.94 -3.62
C GLU A 19 11.27 17.49 -5.03
N ILE A 20 10.36 16.93 -5.84
CA ILE A 20 10.66 16.57 -7.25
C ILE A 20 11.02 17.84 -8.06
N ASP A 21 10.30 18.95 -7.88
CA ASP A 21 10.56 20.20 -8.59
C ASP A 21 11.92 20.80 -8.19
N ASP A 22 12.29 20.71 -6.92
CA ASP A 22 13.62 21.15 -6.44
C ASP A 22 14.73 20.27 -7.02
N ILE A 23 14.59 18.94 -7.00
CA ILE A 23 15.57 18.02 -7.59
C ILE A 23 15.71 18.31 -9.10
N LYS A 24 14.61 18.49 -9.81
CA LYS A 24 14.61 18.82 -11.23
C LYS A 24 15.35 20.14 -11.50
N ARG A 25 15.14 21.14 -10.67
CA ARG A 25 15.82 22.44 -10.80
C ARG A 25 17.31 22.34 -10.59
N ILE A 26 17.76 21.50 -9.62
CA ILE A 26 19.17 21.38 -9.24
C ILE A 26 19.93 20.44 -10.19
N TYR A 27 19.37 19.27 -10.49
CA TYR A 27 20.04 18.19 -11.18
C TYR A 27 19.57 17.95 -12.62
N ASN A 28 18.52 18.65 -13.06
CA ASN A 28 17.88 18.50 -14.39
C ASN A 28 17.44 17.04 -14.69
N VAL A 29 16.98 16.31 -13.68
CA VAL A 29 16.49 14.93 -13.78
C VAL A 29 15.10 14.80 -13.17
N ASN A 30 14.31 13.81 -13.64
CA ASN A 30 13.01 13.46 -13.08
C ASN A 30 12.98 11.97 -12.74
N PRO A 31 12.22 11.57 -11.71
CA PRO A 31 11.97 10.14 -11.45
C PRO A 31 11.26 9.50 -12.65
N THR A 32 11.60 8.24 -12.93
CA THR A 32 10.95 7.45 -13.97
C THR A 32 10.61 6.05 -13.45
N VAL A 33 9.35 5.63 -13.64
CA VAL A 33 8.87 4.31 -13.23
C VAL A 33 8.48 3.47 -14.43
N ALA A 34 8.91 2.21 -14.45
CA ALA A 34 8.41 1.19 -15.36
C ALA A 34 7.16 0.54 -14.77
N SER A 35 6.02 0.71 -15.44
CA SER A 35 4.74 0.16 -15.01
C SER A 35 4.33 -1.00 -15.92
N ILE A 36 4.21 -2.20 -15.34
CA ILE A 36 3.98 -3.44 -16.06
C ILE A 36 2.60 -3.98 -15.73
N LEU A 37 1.80 -4.25 -16.77
CA LEU A 37 0.49 -4.90 -16.69
C LEU A 37 0.48 -6.11 -17.62
N VAL A 38 0.07 -7.26 -17.09
CA VAL A 38 -0.10 -8.50 -17.86
C VAL A 38 -1.57 -8.92 -17.81
N GLY A 39 -2.18 -9.03 -18.99
CA GLY A 39 -3.60 -9.34 -19.16
C GLY A 39 -4.43 -8.13 -19.57
N ASP A 40 -5.69 -8.40 -19.89
CA ASP A 40 -6.64 -7.47 -20.50
C ASP A 40 -7.80 -7.06 -19.57
N ASN A 41 -7.63 -7.24 -18.25
CA ASN A 41 -8.66 -6.88 -17.28
C ASN A 41 -8.91 -5.36 -17.29
N GLN A 42 -10.12 -4.96 -17.73
CA GLN A 42 -10.51 -3.56 -17.85
C GLN A 42 -10.40 -2.78 -16.54
N ALA A 43 -10.74 -3.41 -15.41
CA ALA A 43 -10.65 -2.75 -14.10
C ALA A 43 -9.18 -2.44 -13.75
N SER A 44 -8.26 -3.36 -14.03
CA SER A 44 -6.82 -3.15 -13.84
C SER A 44 -6.27 -2.05 -14.75
N GLN A 45 -6.75 -1.97 -16.01
CA GLN A 45 -6.37 -0.90 -16.95
C GLN A 45 -6.84 0.49 -16.49
N VAL A 46 -8.11 0.58 -16.04
CA VAL A 46 -8.67 1.84 -15.51
C VAL A 46 -7.88 2.30 -14.28
N TYR A 47 -7.60 1.37 -13.36
CA TYR A 47 -6.81 1.67 -12.16
C TYR A 47 -5.39 2.15 -12.50
N LEU A 48 -4.72 1.43 -13.41
CA LEU A 48 -3.38 1.79 -13.87
C LEU A 48 -3.36 3.16 -14.56
N ASN A 49 -4.34 3.47 -15.40
CA ASN A 49 -4.42 4.78 -16.06
C ASN A 49 -4.58 5.92 -15.03
N SER A 50 -5.36 5.69 -13.97
CA SER A 50 -5.51 6.65 -12.87
C SER A 50 -4.19 6.84 -12.10
N GLN A 51 -3.43 5.76 -11.85
CA GLN A 51 -2.11 5.85 -11.23
C GLN A 51 -1.13 6.61 -12.12
N ILE A 52 -1.06 6.30 -13.43
CA ILE A 52 -0.20 6.97 -14.39
C ILE A 52 -0.48 8.47 -14.42
N LYS A 53 -1.76 8.87 -14.42
CA LYS A 53 -2.13 10.28 -14.33
C LYS A 53 -1.56 10.91 -13.05
N SER A 54 -1.69 10.23 -11.91
CA SER A 54 -1.15 10.73 -10.64
C SER A 54 0.39 10.87 -10.68
N TYR A 55 1.09 10.02 -11.41
CA TYR A 55 2.54 10.14 -11.59
C TYR A 55 2.89 11.36 -12.44
N GLN A 56 2.21 11.52 -13.57
CA GLN A 56 2.43 12.62 -14.51
C GLN A 56 2.12 13.99 -13.87
N ASP A 57 1.08 14.07 -13.04
CA ASP A 57 0.72 15.30 -12.31
C ASP A 57 1.84 15.78 -11.37
N LEU A 58 2.69 14.85 -10.91
CA LEU A 58 3.86 15.16 -10.07
C LEU A 58 5.18 15.31 -10.86
N GLY A 59 5.17 15.12 -12.18
CA GLY A 59 6.37 15.18 -13.00
C GLY A 59 7.18 13.88 -13.04
N ILE A 60 6.57 12.75 -12.65
CA ILE A 60 7.18 11.43 -12.72
C ILE A 60 6.96 10.85 -14.12
N GLY A 61 8.05 10.47 -14.80
CA GLY A 61 8.03 9.77 -16.08
C GLY A 61 7.52 8.32 -15.94
N VAL A 62 6.81 7.83 -16.97
CA VAL A 62 6.27 6.46 -16.96
C VAL A 62 6.59 5.74 -18.24
N GLN A 63 7.33 4.65 -18.13
CA GLN A 63 7.49 3.65 -19.21
C GLN A 63 6.41 2.59 -19.05
N LYS A 64 5.53 2.45 -20.04
CA LYS A 64 4.36 1.54 -19.99
C LYS A 64 4.67 0.23 -20.70
N TYR A 65 4.47 -0.88 -20.02
CA TYR A 65 4.64 -2.23 -20.54
C TYR A 65 3.34 -3.01 -20.39
N PHE A 66 2.59 -3.12 -21.50
CA PHE A 66 1.31 -3.84 -21.53
C PHE A 66 1.46 -5.10 -22.34
N PHE A 67 1.15 -6.22 -21.73
CA PHE A 67 1.28 -7.53 -22.34
C PHE A 67 -0.03 -8.30 -22.28
N SER A 68 -0.27 -9.15 -23.26
CA SER A 68 -1.35 -10.10 -23.23
C SER A 68 -1.12 -11.14 -22.12
N LYS A 69 -2.19 -11.81 -21.70
CA LYS A 69 -2.12 -12.85 -20.66
C LYS A 69 -1.29 -14.08 -21.06
N GLU A 70 -0.98 -14.24 -22.36
CA GLU A 70 -0.25 -15.38 -22.93
C GLU A 70 1.27 -15.26 -22.83
N ILE A 71 1.82 -14.11 -22.36
CA ILE A 71 3.29 -14.00 -22.23
C ILE A 71 3.84 -15.07 -21.27
N SER A 72 5.07 -15.50 -21.55
CA SER A 72 5.75 -16.45 -20.68
C SER A 72 6.40 -15.77 -19.46
N GLU A 73 6.52 -16.52 -18.36
CA GLU A 73 7.28 -16.09 -17.17
C GLU A 73 8.72 -15.69 -17.55
N ALA A 74 9.37 -16.47 -18.43
CA ALA A 74 10.73 -16.19 -18.88
C ALA A 74 10.85 -14.83 -19.58
N TYR A 75 9.86 -14.46 -20.41
CA TYR A 75 9.84 -13.17 -21.09
C TYR A 75 9.76 -12.03 -20.06
N LEU A 76 8.86 -12.13 -19.08
CA LEU A 76 8.68 -11.10 -18.05
C LEU A 76 9.93 -10.97 -17.19
N LEU A 77 10.56 -12.08 -16.78
CA LEU A 77 11.81 -12.06 -16.02
C LEU A 77 12.96 -11.40 -16.80
N ASN A 78 13.08 -11.69 -18.10
CA ASN A 78 14.09 -11.04 -18.97
C ASN A 78 13.83 -9.53 -19.10
N LEU A 79 12.57 -9.09 -19.17
CA LEU A 79 12.24 -7.67 -19.17
C LEU A 79 12.68 -7.01 -17.85
N ILE A 80 12.38 -7.63 -16.71
CA ILE A 80 12.79 -7.11 -15.40
C ILE A 80 14.31 -7.01 -15.30
N ASP A 81 15.06 -7.99 -15.84
CA ASP A 81 16.52 -7.93 -15.87
C ASP A 81 17.06 -6.74 -16.69
N LYS A 82 16.40 -6.39 -17.80
CA LYS A 82 16.72 -5.19 -18.57
C LYS A 82 16.42 -3.93 -17.79
N LEU A 83 15.24 -3.83 -17.19
CA LEU A 83 14.82 -2.68 -16.39
C LEU A 83 15.67 -2.50 -15.12
N ASN A 84 16.14 -3.60 -14.52
CA ASN A 84 17.08 -3.55 -13.41
C ASN A 84 18.43 -2.90 -13.77
N LYS A 85 18.86 -3.05 -15.03
CA LYS A 85 20.13 -2.48 -15.55
C LYS A 85 19.95 -1.08 -16.14
N ASP A 86 18.73 -0.71 -16.50
CA ASP A 86 18.44 0.58 -17.09
C ASP A 86 18.59 1.69 -16.04
N THR A 87 19.53 2.59 -16.25
CA THR A 87 19.82 3.71 -15.35
C THR A 87 18.78 4.82 -15.43
N GLU A 88 17.94 4.83 -16.49
CA GLU A 88 16.87 5.80 -16.65
C GLU A 88 15.55 5.36 -15.96
N VAL A 89 15.49 4.12 -15.47
CA VAL A 89 14.34 3.59 -14.71
C VAL A 89 14.69 3.55 -13.23
N ASP A 90 14.01 4.33 -12.45
CA ASP A 90 14.25 4.44 -11.01
C ASP A 90 13.36 3.50 -10.18
N GLY A 91 12.21 3.10 -10.71
CA GLY A 91 11.29 2.16 -10.05
C GLY A 91 10.63 1.18 -11.01
N ILE A 92 10.31 -0.01 -10.53
CA ILE A 92 9.57 -1.03 -11.27
C ILE A 92 8.33 -1.41 -10.49
N MET A 93 7.17 -1.29 -11.12
CA MET A 93 5.87 -1.64 -10.56
C MET A 93 5.22 -2.76 -11.38
N ILE A 94 4.77 -3.81 -10.70
CA ILE A 94 4.06 -4.94 -11.30
C ILE A 94 2.61 -4.93 -10.84
N ASN A 95 1.68 -4.73 -11.78
CA ASN A 95 0.25 -4.80 -11.47
C ASN A 95 -0.18 -6.25 -11.18
N LEU A 96 -0.67 -6.50 -9.98
CA LEU A 96 -1.22 -7.78 -9.56
C LEU A 96 -2.75 -7.82 -9.76
N PRO A 97 -3.34 -9.02 -9.96
CA PRO A 97 -2.70 -10.33 -10.04
C PRO A 97 -2.06 -10.61 -11.40
N LEU A 98 -1.04 -11.47 -11.42
CA LEU A 98 -0.47 -12.02 -12.65
C LEU A 98 -1.26 -13.25 -13.12
N PRO A 99 -1.22 -13.60 -14.42
CA PRO A 99 -1.78 -14.85 -14.94
C PRO A 99 -1.18 -16.09 -14.24
N PRO A 100 -1.94 -17.20 -14.15
CA PRO A 100 -1.56 -18.35 -13.32
C PRO A 100 -0.26 -19.05 -13.74
N GLN A 101 0.18 -18.92 -15.01
CA GLN A 101 1.44 -19.47 -15.50
C GLN A 101 2.66 -18.66 -15.07
N ILE A 102 2.48 -17.48 -14.46
CA ILE A 102 3.56 -16.60 -14.02
C ILE A 102 3.58 -16.54 -12.48
N SER A 103 4.67 -16.95 -11.88
CA SER A 103 4.86 -16.88 -10.44
C SER A 103 5.09 -15.44 -9.98
N ALA A 104 4.10 -14.84 -9.33
CA ALA A 104 4.24 -13.50 -8.74
C ALA A 104 5.44 -13.41 -7.80
N THR A 105 5.69 -14.45 -6.99
CA THR A 105 6.84 -14.49 -6.08
C THR A 105 8.17 -14.40 -6.81
N LYS A 106 8.35 -15.14 -7.92
CA LYS A 106 9.60 -15.09 -8.71
C LYS A 106 9.77 -13.72 -9.34
N VAL A 107 8.68 -13.16 -9.91
CA VAL A 107 8.68 -11.87 -10.60
C VAL A 107 9.03 -10.75 -9.63
N LEU A 108 8.36 -10.66 -8.50
CA LEU A 108 8.60 -9.62 -7.49
C LEU A 108 10.03 -9.72 -6.91
N ASN A 109 10.50 -10.93 -6.61
CA ASN A 109 11.87 -11.12 -6.10
C ASN A 109 12.97 -10.87 -7.15
N ARG A 110 12.64 -10.81 -8.45
CA ARG A 110 13.61 -10.49 -9.52
C ARG A 110 13.92 -9.00 -9.57
N ILE A 111 13.03 -8.14 -9.11
CA ILE A 111 13.24 -6.68 -9.08
C ILE A 111 14.43 -6.38 -8.14
N LYS A 112 15.31 -5.45 -8.54
CA LYS A 112 16.34 -4.93 -7.62
C LYS A 112 15.68 -4.28 -6.40
N LEU A 113 16.24 -4.50 -5.21
CA LEU A 113 15.73 -3.96 -3.95
C LEU A 113 15.43 -2.45 -4.06
N ILE A 114 16.38 -1.69 -4.56
CA ILE A 114 16.30 -0.24 -4.73
C ILE A 114 15.25 0.21 -5.76
N LYS A 115 14.74 -0.69 -6.63
CA LYS A 115 13.72 -0.40 -7.65
C LYS A 115 12.35 -1.01 -7.35
N ASP A 116 12.21 -1.72 -6.23
CA ASP A 116 10.94 -2.31 -5.79
C ASP A 116 10.06 -1.24 -5.12
N VAL A 117 9.40 -0.40 -5.91
CA VAL A 117 8.60 0.72 -5.40
C VAL A 117 7.31 0.29 -4.70
N ASP A 118 6.85 -0.94 -4.92
CA ASP A 118 5.71 -1.51 -4.20
C ASP A 118 6.10 -2.07 -2.82
N GLY A 119 7.40 -2.34 -2.59
CA GLY A 119 7.91 -2.91 -1.34
C GLY A 119 7.52 -4.38 -1.13
N PHE A 120 7.24 -5.13 -2.21
CA PHE A 120 6.75 -6.52 -2.12
C PHE A 120 7.86 -7.57 -2.20
N LYS A 121 9.09 -7.16 -2.52
CA LYS A 121 10.24 -8.06 -2.52
C LYS A 121 10.45 -8.64 -1.12
N ALA A 122 10.75 -9.94 -1.03
CA ALA A 122 10.99 -10.62 0.25
C ALA A 122 12.09 -9.95 1.09
N GLU A 123 13.09 -9.36 0.44
CA GLU A 123 14.17 -8.63 1.08
C GLU A 123 13.66 -7.33 1.75
N ASN A 124 12.81 -6.53 1.09
CA ASN A 124 12.16 -5.36 1.70
C ASN A 124 11.31 -5.76 2.91
N LEU A 125 10.54 -6.86 2.81
CA LEU A 125 9.75 -7.37 3.93
C LEU A 125 10.63 -7.86 5.08
N GLY A 126 11.78 -8.46 4.78
CA GLY A 126 12.78 -8.86 5.79
C GLY A 126 13.36 -7.66 6.54
N LEU A 127 13.77 -6.62 5.81
CA LEU A 127 14.28 -5.37 6.39
C LEU A 127 13.22 -4.67 7.25
N LEU A 128 11.95 -4.64 6.79
CA LEU A 128 10.83 -4.13 7.56
C LEU A 128 10.69 -4.85 8.93
N PHE A 129 10.74 -6.19 8.94
CA PHE A 129 10.66 -6.97 10.18
C PHE A 129 11.87 -6.76 11.11
N GLN A 130 13.03 -6.39 10.56
CA GLN A 130 14.22 -6.05 11.33
C GLN A 130 14.23 -4.60 11.83
N ASN A 131 13.18 -3.83 11.55
CA ASN A 131 13.13 -2.39 11.83
C ASN A 131 14.32 -1.63 11.22
N ASN A 132 14.77 -2.04 10.05
CA ASN A 132 15.85 -1.38 9.32
C ASN A 132 15.27 -0.21 8.52
N GLU A 133 15.98 0.92 8.43
CA GLU A 133 15.48 2.13 7.76
C GLU A 133 15.63 2.08 6.21
N ASP A 134 16.47 1.16 5.71
CA ASP A 134 16.81 1.07 4.27
C ASP A 134 15.81 0.24 3.44
N PHE A 135 14.56 0.09 3.89
CA PHE A 135 13.52 -0.62 3.15
C PHE A 135 12.52 0.31 2.49
N ILE A 136 11.87 -0.20 1.43
CA ILE A 136 10.67 0.40 0.85
C ILE A 136 9.46 -0.33 1.45
N SER A 137 8.63 0.40 2.19
CA SER A 137 7.42 -0.16 2.79
C SER A 137 6.36 -0.41 1.73
N PRO A 138 5.60 -1.52 1.81
CA PRO A 138 4.39 -1.66 1.02
C PRO A 138 3.46 -0.46 1.19
N SER A 139 2.97 0.07 0.05
CA SER A 139 2.31 1.39 0.02
C SER A 139 1.04 1.46 0.88
N THR A 140 0.21 0.40 0.91
CA THR A 140 -1.00 0.39 1.74
C THR A 140 -0.68 0.34 3.24
N PRO A 141 0.21 -0.53 3.75
CA PRO A 141 0.71 -0.47 5.12
C PRO A 141 1.30 0.89 5.51
N ALA A 142 2.13 1.47 4.64
CA ALA A 142 2.67 2.81 4.87
C ALA A 142 1.57 3.88 4.97
N GLY A 143 0.53 3.78 4.13
CA GLY A 143 -0.64 4.67 4.18
C GLY A 143 -1.45 4.53 5.47
N ILE A 144 -1.56 3.32 6.02
CA ILE A 144 -2.19 3.07 7.32
C ILE A 144 -1.38 3.75 8.43
N MET A 145 -0.05 3.61 8.43
CA MET A 145 0.80 4.27 9.43
C MET A 145 0.76 5.79 9.30
N ALA A 146 0.79 6.33 8.08
CA ALA A 146 0.65 7.76 7.84
C ALA A 146 -0.71 8.31 8.37
N LEU A 147 -1.77 7.50 8.29
CA LEU A 147 -3.07 7.87 8.84
C LEU A 147 -3.05 7.87 10.37
N ILE A 148 -2.47 6.86 10.99
CA ILE A 148 -2.29 6.75 12.45
C ILE A 148 -1.50 7.96 12.97
N GLU A 149 -0.37 8.28 12.35
CA GLU A 149 0.46 9.43 12.70
C GLU A 149 -0.28 10.76 12.48
N GLY A 150 -0.91 10.93 11.31
CA GLY A 150 -1.62 12.17 10.96
C GLY A 150 -2.79 12.51 11.87
N TYR A 151 -3.35 11.51 12.55
CA TYR A 151 -4.40 11.69 13.57
C TYR A 151 -3.87 11.60 15.00
N ASN A 152 -2.55 11.63 15.20
CA ASN A 152 -1.85 11.58 16.50
C ASN A 152 -2.30 10.38 17.36
N ILE A 153 -2.49 9.21 16.71
CA ILE A 153 -2.85 7.98 17.41
C ILE A 153 -1.56 7.32 17.89
N ASP A 154 -1.36 7.31 19.18
CA ASP A 154 -0.24 6.62 19.81
C ASP A 154 -0.49 5.12 19.84
N LEU A 155 0.47 4.33 19.33
CA LEU A 155 0.44 2.88 19.33
C LEU A 155 1.16 2.25 20.53
N GLU A 156 1.94 3.03 21.29
CA GLU A 156 2.69 2.51 22.43
C GLU A 156 1.76 1.86 23.45
N GLY A 157 2.00 0.56 23.71
CA GLY A 157 1.21 -0.24 24.64
C GLY A 157 -0.23 -0.55 24.21
N LYS A 158 -0.64 -0.22 22.98
CA LYS A 158 -1.99 -0.51 22.47
C LYS A 158 -2.11 -1.93 21.96
N ASP A 159 -3.29 -2.52 22.19
CA ASP A 159 -3.68 -3.79 21.59
C ASP A 159 -4.22 -3.53 20.17
N VAL A 160 -3.45 -3.96 19.15
CA VAL A 160 -3.81 -3.78 17.75
C VAL A 160 -4.20 -5.12 17.15
N VAL A 161 -5.39 -5.21 16.59
CA VAL A 161 -5.85 -6.42 15.89
C VAL A 161 -5.90 -6.14 14.39
N VAL A 162 -5.13 -6.93 13.65
CA VAL A 162 -5.12 -6.93 12.18
C VAL A 162 -5.92 -8.12 11.66
N VAL A 163 -7.05 -7.89 11.04
CA VAL A 163 -7.87 -8.92 10.41
C VAL A 163 -7.48 -9.03 8.94
N GLY A 164 -6.67 -10.04 8.64
CA GLY A 164 -6.05 -10.26 7.33
C GLY A 164 -4.58 -10.62 7.47
N ARG A 165 -4.07 -11.54 6.62
CA ARG A 165 -2.67 -12.01 6.67
C ARG A 165 -1.97 -12.02 5.31
N SER A 166 -2.41 -11.17 4.39
CA SER A 166 -1.75 -11.07 3.09
C SER A 166 -0.31 -10.59 3.22
N ASN A 167 0.54 -10.99 2.27
CA ASN A 167 1.93 -10.53 2.23
C ASN A 167 2.05 -9.06 1.83
N ILE A 168 1.00 -8.49 1.23
CA ILE A 168 1.01 -7.11 0.72
C ILE A 168 0.39 -6.09 1.68
N VAL A 169 -0.42 -6.53 2.68
CA VAL A 169 -1.06 -5.65 3.66
C VAL A 169 -0.94 -6.19 5.08
N GLY A 170 -1.61 -7.31 5.40
CA GLY A 170 -1.79 -7.76 6.79
C GLY A 170 -0.49 -8.01 7.55
N LYS A 171 0.44 -8.77 6.96
CA LYS A 171 1.76 -9.03 7.58
C LYS A 171 2.61 -7.76 7.68
N PRO A 172 2.75 -6.96 6.59
CA PRO A 172 3.55 -5.73 6.67
C PRO A 172 3.01 -4.72 7.68
N VAL A 173 1.69 -4.48 7.73
CA VAL A 173 1.15 -3.54 8.72
C VAL A 173 1.34 -4.03 10.14
N ALA A 174 1.25 -5.35 10.38
CA ALA A 174 1.53 -5.90 11.69
C ALA A 174 2.99 -5.69 12.13
N ALA A 175 3.95 -5.82 11.20
CA ALA A 175 5.35 -5.51 11.47
C ALA A 175 5.56 -4.02 11.76
N LEU A 176 4.92 -3.12 11.00
CA LEU A 176 4.98 -1.67 11.26
C LEU A 176 4.39 -1.31 12.62
N VAL A 177 3.26 -1.92 13.01
CA VAL A 177 2.68 -1.72 14.35
C VAL A 177 3.64 -2.17 15.45
N LEU A 178 4.26 -3.36 15.29
CA LEU A 178 5.24 -3.88 16.24
C LEU A 178 6.44 -2.92 16.38
N ASN A 179 6.94 -2.41 15.26
CA ASN A 179 8.07 -1.47 15.22
C ASN A 179 7.72 -0.11 15.86
N ASN A 180 6.42 0.21 15.98
CA ASN A 180 5.91 1.40 16.66
C ASN A 180 5.34 1.07 18.05
N HIS A 181 5.90 0.07 18.74
CA HIS A 181 5.62 -0.30 20.12
C HIS A 181 4.19 -0.80 20.42
N GLY A 182 3.40 -1.13 19.39
CA GLY A 182 2.07 -1.72 19.57
C GLY A 182 2.15 -3.24 19.79
N THR A 183 1.25 -3.78 20.58
CA THR A 183 1.03 -5.22 20.72
C THR A 183 0.11 -5.69 19.61
N VAL A 184 0.57 -6.57 18.71
CA VAL A 184 -0.19 -6.93 17.52
C VAL A 184 -0.71 -8.37 17.55
N THR A 185 -2.00 -8.54 17.22
CA THR A 185 -2.62 -9.84 16.94
C THR A 185 -3.07 -9.91 15.49
N ILE A 186 -2.54 -10.88 14.72
CA ILE A 186 -2.96 -11.11 13.34
C ILE A 186 -4.04 -12.19 13.31
N CYS A 187 -5.23 -11.83 12.82
CA CYS A 187 -6.35 -12.74 12.62
C CYS A 187 -6.52 -13.12 11.14
N ASN A 188 -7.07 -14.31 10.91
CA ASN A 188 -7.31 -14.83 9.55
C ASN A 188 -8.53 -15.76 9.52
N SER A 189 -8.83 -16.39 8.37
CA SER A 189 -9.99 -17.28 8.18
C SER A 189 -10.01 -18.52 9.07
N HIS A 190 -8.92 -18.85 9.75
CA HIS A 190 -8.82 -19.96 10.71
C HIS A 190 -8.86 -19.49 12.17
N THR A 191 -8.94 -18.20 12.41
CA THR A 191 -8.99 -17.64 13.78
C THR A 191 -10.30 -18.03 14.44
N ARG A 192 -10.22 -18.71 15.58
CA ARG A 192 -11.38 -19.02 16.42
C ARG A 192 -11.78 -17.79 17.21
N ASN A 193 -13.09 -17.61 17.43
CA ASN A 193 -13.64 -16.53 18.24
C ASN A 193 -13.14 -15.15 17.78
N LEU A 194 -13.22 -14.85 16.47
CA LEU A 194 -12.71 -13.60 15.91
C LEU A 194 -13.30 -12.37 16.59
N ALA A 195 -14.62 -12.35 16.84
CA ALA A 195 -15.29 -11.24 17.51
C ALA A 195 -14.75 -10.96 18.92
N GLU A 196 -14.36 -11.98 19.69
CA GLU A 196 -13.75 -11.79 21.01
C GLU A 196 -12.39 -11.13 20.95
N LYS A 197 -11.62 -11.37 19.87
CA LYS A 197 -10.32 -10.75 19.67
C LYS A 197 -10.48 -9.29 19.22
N THR A 198 -11.36 -9.04 18.28
CA THR A 198 -11.54 -7.69 17.69
C THR A 198 -12.20 -6.72 18.67
N LYS A 199 -13.19 -7.17 19.47
CA LYS A 199 -13.87 -6.31 20.47
C LYS A 199 -13.00 -5.84 21.63
N ASN A 200 -11.77 -6.37 21.76
CA ASN A 200 -10.81 -5.95 22.78
C ASN A 200 -9.70 -5.04 22.19
N ALA A 201 -9.69 -4.85 20.87
CA ALA A 201 -8.66 -4.06 20.17
C ALA A 201 -8.83 -2.55 20.43
N ASP A 202 -7.75 -1.88 20.83
CA ASP A 202 -7.68 -0.42 20.85
C ASP A 202 -7.63 0.14 19.43
N VAL A 203 -6.94 -0.58 18.52
CA VAL A 203 -6.89 -0.29 17.09
C VAL A 203 -7.26 -1.55 16.31
N LEU A 204 -8.31 -1.45 15.49
CA LEU A 204 -8.78 -2.54 14.63
C LEU A 204 -8.49 -2.19 13.16
N ILE A 205 -7.70 -3.03 12.49
CA ILE A 205 -7.34 -2.87 11.07
C ILE A 205 -7.96 -4.03 10.29
N SER A 206 -8.90 -3.75 9.36
CA SER A 206 -9.54 -4.77 8.53
C SER A 206 -9.00 -4.77 7.11
N ALA A 207 -8.48 -5.93 6.66
CA ALA A 207 -7.89 -6.16 5.34
C ALA A 207 -8.19 -7.59 4.82
N VAL A 208 -9.48 -7.93 4.70
CA VAL A 208 -9.99 -9.28 4.36
C VAL A 208 -10.59 -9.40 2.96
N GLY A 209 -10.89 -8.28 2.28
CA GLY A 209 -11.49 -8.25 0.96
C GLY A 209 -12.97 -8.67 0.93
N LYS A 210 -13.71 -8.47 2.03
CA LYS A 210 -15.14 -8.81 2.14
C LYS A 210 -15.94 -7.60 2.64
N PRO A 211 -16.98 -7.15 1.90
CA PRO A 211 -17.75 -5.99 2.31
C PRO A 211 -18.50 -6.26 3.61
N LYS A 212 -18.53 -5.25 4.50
CA LYS A 212 -19.25 -5.25 5.78
C LYS A 212 -18.98 -6.48 6.66
N PHE A 213 -17.76 -7.00 6.60
CA PHE A 213 -17.35 -8.17 7.37
C PHE A 213 -17.21 -7.88 8.87
N ILE A 214 -16.73 -6.69 9.22
CA ILE A 214 -16.59 -6.23 10.59
C ILE A 214 -17.90 -5.56 11.03
N THR A 215 -18.61 -6.19 11.95
CA THR A 215 -19.88 -5.72 12.50
C THR A 215 -19.69 -4.95 13.81
N GLU A 216 -20.72 -4.25 14.27
CA GLU A 216 -20.68 -3.40 15.45
C GLU A 216 -20.24 -4.15 16.73
N ASP A 217 -20.68 -5.40 16.91
CA ASP A 217 -20.33 -6.26 18.05
C ASP A 217 -18.86 -6.69 18.06
N MET A 218 -18.16 -6.53 16.93
CA MET A 218 -16.72 -6.77 16.77
C MET A 218 -15.86 -5.54 17.08
N VAL A 219 -16.46 -4.39 17.35
CA VAL A 219 -15.75 -3.13 17.62
C VAL A 219 -15.81 -2.81 19.11
N LYS A 220 -14.65 -2.53 19.73
CA LYS A 220 -14.54 -2.01 21.10
C LYS A 220 -15.05 -0.59 21.18
N GLU A 221 -15.70 -0.22 22.26
CA GLU A 221 -16.07 1.18 22.54
C GLU A 221 -14.81 2.05 22.61
N GLY A 222 -14.80 3.15 21.87
CA GLY A 222 -13.67 4.06 21.80
C GLY A 222 -12.52 3.61 20.91
N ALA A 223 -12.60 2.47 20.21
CA ALA A 223 -11.55 1.97 19.33
C ALA A 223 -11.27 2.90 18.13
N VAL A 224 -10.06 2.82 17.64
CA VAL A 224 -9.70 3.32 16.30
C VAL A 224 -9.96 2.21 15.30
N VAL A 225 -10.74 2.49 14.24
CA VAL A 225 -11.13 1.50 13.23
C VAL A 225 -10.61 1.92 11.87
N ILE A 226 -9.72 1.11 11.28
CA ILE A 226 -9.10 1.35 9.98
C ILE A 226 -9.60 0.31 8.99
N ASP A 227 -10.45 0.73 8.07
CA ASP A 227 -10.98 -0.07 6.98
C ASP A 227 -10.08 0.07 5.75
N VAL A 228 -9.40 -1.02 5.38
CA VAL A 228 -8.48 -1.06 4.24
C VAL A 228 -9.20 -1.51 2.97
N GLY A 229 -10.35 -2.15 3.12
CA GLY A 229 -11.06 -2.78 2.02
C GLY A 229 -11.63 -1.79 1.02
N ILE A 230 -11.51 -2.14 -0.25
CA ILE A 230 -12.20 -1.48 -1.36
C ILE A 230 -12.92 -2.56 -2.15
N ASN A 231 -14.20 -2.74 -1.86
CA ASN A 231 -15.05 -3.72 -2.52
C ASN A 231 -16.01 -3.00 -3.49
N ARG A 232 -16.25 -3.57 -4.65
CA ARG A 232 -17.26 -3.04 -5.59
C ARG A 232 -18.54 -3.87 -5.48
N VAL A 233 -19.57 -3.28 -4.87
CA VAL A 233 -20.88 -3.89 -4.67
C VAL A 233 -21.93 -3.05 -5.41
N ASN A 234 -22.63 -3.62 -6.36
CA ASN A 234 -23.67 -2.93 -7.16
C ASN A 234 -23.19 -1.59 -7.77
N GLY A 235 -21.93 -1.54 -8.23
CA GLY A 235 -21.33 -0.35 -8.83
C GLY A 235 -20.79 0.70 -7.84
N LYS A 236 -21.07 0.55 -6.55
CA LYS A 236 -20.56 1.43 -5.47
C LYS A 236 -19.34 0.82 -4.78
N LEU A 237 -18.49 1.68 -4.21
CA LEU A 237 -17.38 1.24 -3.38
C LEU A 237 -17.87 1.09 -1.94
N GLU A 238 -17.63 -0.08 -1.36
CA GLU A 238 -17.96 -0.40 0.04
C GLU A 238 -16.71 -0.90 0.76
N GLY A 239 -16.61 -0.53 2.04
CA GLY A 239 -15.58 -1.02 2.95
C GLY A 239 -15.87 -2.39 3.51
N GLU A 240 -14.96 -2.86 4.33
CA GLU A 240 -15.06 -4.13 5.07
C GLU A 240 -15.77 -3.97 6.43
N VAL A 241 -15.85 -2.75 6.92
CA VAL A 241 -16.55 -2.41 8.17
C VAL A 241 -17.99 -1.99 7.86
N ASP A 242 -18.94 -2.42 8.69
CA ASP A 242 -20.26 -1.83 8.74
C ASP A 242 -20.13 -0.41 9.29
N PHE A 243 -19.87 0.54 8.39
CA PHE A 243 -19.49 1.90 8.74
C PHE A 243 -20.57 2.60 9.58
N GLU A 244 -21.85 2.46 9.21
CA GLU A 244 -22.96 3.16 9.88
C GLU A 244 -23.09 2.75 11.34
N ASN A 245 -22.86 1.50 11.66
CA ASN A 245 -22.94 0.99 13.01
C ASN A 245 -21.59 1.07 13.74
N GLY A 246 -20.49 0.76 13.08
CA GLY A 246 -19.14 0.84 13.65
C GLY A 246 -18.76 2.25 14.11
N GLN A 247 -19.16 3.29 13.38
CA GLN A 247 -18.87 4.68 13.76
C GLN A 247 -19.53 5.12 15.09
N LYS A 248 -20.58 4.44 15.56
CA LYS A 248 -21.25 4.76 16.83
C LYS A 248 -20.36 4.42 18.02
N LYS A 249 -19.50 3.42 17.88
CA LYS A 249 -18.57 2.95 18.92
C LYS A 249 -17.16 3.50 18.75
N ALA A 250 -16.71 3.65 17.51
CA ALA A 250 -15.34 4.07 17.22
C ALA A 250 -15.06 5.51 17.64
N SER A 251 -13.91 5.76 18.30
CA SER A 251 -13.40 7.12 18.49
C SER A 251 -12.97 7.73 17.17
N HIS A 252 -12.32 6.91 16.33
CA HIS A 252 -11.83 7.26 14.99
C HIS A 252 -12.19 6.14 14.02
N ILE A 253 -12.62 6.50 12.81
CA ILE A 253 -12.96 5.52 11.78
C ILE A 253 -12.64 6.08 10.39
N THR A 254 -12.10 5.22 9.51
CA THR A 254 -11.85 5.59 8.12
C THR A 254 -13.09 5.41 7.25
N PRO A 255 -13.40 6.35 6.35
CA PRO A 255 -14.45 6.17 5.34
C PRO A 255 -13.96 5.33 4.16
N VAL A 256 -14.88 4.62 3.48
CA VAL A 256 -14.63 4.01 2.18
C VAL A 256 -15.73 4.45 1.20
N PRO A 257 -15.37 5.17 0.13
CA PRO A 257 -14.04 5.68 -0.25
C PRO A 257 -13.60 6.91 0.54
N GLY A 258 -12.29 7.17 0.57
CA GLY A 258 -11.73 8.41 1.11
C GLY A 258 -10.78 8.23 2.30
N GLY A 259 -10.64 6.99 2.81
CA GLY A 259 -9.66 6.62 3.83
C GLY A 259 -8.33 6.12 3.24
N VAL A 260 -7.96 4.90 3.60
CA VAL A 260 -6.66 4.27 3.27
C VAL A 260 -6.33 4.26 1.78
N GLY A 261 -7.32 4.05 0.89
CA GLY A 261 -7.07 3.96 -0.55
C GLY A 261 -6.44 5.21 -1.16
N ALA A 262 -6.76 6.41 -0.66
CA ALA A 262 -6.14 7.66 -1.11
C ALA A 262 -4.65 7.72 -0.71
N LEU A 263 -4.33 7.25 0.49
CA LEU A 263 -2.98 7.21 1.02
C LEU A 263 -2.12 6.16 0.36
N THR A 264 -2.67 5.01 -0.05
CA THR A 264 -1.94 4.00 -0.82
C THR A 264 -1.26 4.61 -2.05
N VAL A 265 -1.98 5.45 -2.80
CA VAL A 265 -1.42 6.13 -3.98
C VAL A 265 -0.34 7.15 -3.56
N ALA A 266 -0.57 7.92 -2.50
CA ALA A 266 0.39 8.90 -2.03
C ALA A 266 1.70 8.25 -1.54
N MET A 267 1.61 7.12 -0.83
CA MET A 267 2.79 6.39 -0.35
C MET A 267 3.55 5.68 -1.48
N LEU A 268 2.86 5.22 -2.52
CA LEU A 268 3.54 4.72 -3.72
C LEU A 268 4.38 5.82 -4.40
N LEU A 269 3.85 7.04 -4.48
CA LEU A 269 4.59 8.20 -5.01
C LEU A 269 5.81 8.54 -4.11
N SER A 270 5.66 8.44 -2.79
CA SER A 270 6.77 8.58 -1.84
C SER A 270 7.84 7.50 -2.06
N ASN A 271 7.44 6.25 -2.26
CA ASN A 271 8.35 5.15 -2.56
C ASN A 271 9.12 5.38 -3.87
N ILE A 272 8.44 5.87 -4.92
CA ILE A 272 9.09 6.21 -6.19
C ILE A 272 10.16 7.30 -5.98
N LEU A 273 9.84 8.33 -5.20
CA LEU A 273 10.80 9.39 -4.88
C LEU A 273 11.99 8.84 -4.06
N LYS A 274 11.75 8.00 -3.05
CA LYS A 274 12.81 7.33 -2.26
C LYS A 274 13.70 6.48 -3.17
N SER A 275 13.11 5.67 -4.03
CA SER A 275 13.83 4.84 -5.01
C SER A 275 14.66 5.68 -5.98
N PHE A 276 14.09 6.77 -6.52
CA PHE A 276 14.78 7.69 -7.41
C PHE A 276 16.00 8.33 -6.73
N LYS A 277 15.83 8.89 -5.54
CA LYS A 277 16.95 9.50 -4.78
C LYS A 277 18.07 8.48 -4.56
N ALA A 278 17.72 7.29 -4.10
CA ALA A 278 18.68 6.24 -3.83
C ALA A 278 19.39 5.73 -5.11
N ASN A 279 18.68 5.58 -6.24
CA ASN A 279 19.27 5.17 -7.52
C ASN A 279 20.22 6.21 -8.10
N ARG A 280 19.97 7.51 -7.86
CA ARG A 280 20.74 8.62 -8.43
C ARG A 280 21.76 9.19 -7.43
N GLY A 281 21.85 8.66 -6.19
CA GLY A 281 22.73 9.18 -5.16
C GLY A 281 22.40 10.61 -4.72
N ILE A 282 21.11 10.97 -4.77
CA ILE A 282 20.59 12.28 -4.34
C ILE A 282 20.28 12.18 -2.84
N ILE A 283 20.90 13.05 -2.04
CA ILE A 283 20.76 13.09 -0.57
C ILE A 283 19.65 14.08 -0.18
#